data_39d0ae3a979b37fec0b26ffa02cc96c9
#
_entry.id   39d0ae3a979b37fec0b26ffa02cc96c9
#
_cell.length_a   1.000
_cell.length_b   1.000
_cell.length_c   1.000
_cell.angle_alpha   90.00
_cell.angle_beta   90.00
_cell.angle_gamma   90.00
#
_symmetry.space_group_name_H-M   'P 1'
#
loop_
_entity.id
_entity.type
_entity.pdbx_description
1 polymer ?
#
loop_
_entity_poly.entity_id
_entity_poly.type
_entity_poly.pdbx_seq_one_letter_code
_entity_poly.pdbx_strand_id
1 'polypeptide(L)'
;MIKRTAKYVCAVTAVVGLVIATHGNEIRTSEKGLLLIGNAEGCMQKPYQCPADVLTVGIGTTDAVERINQNKIYTLQEVAELYTKGIKQA
;
A
#
# COMPACT_ATOMS: atom_id res chain seq x y z
N MET A 1 15.22 -14.32 0.10
CA MET A 1 14.29 -13.72 -0.86
C MET A 1 12.87 -13.95 -0.41
N ILE A 2 12.09 -12.89 -0.35
CA ILE A 2 10.69 -12.99 0.03
C ILE A 2 9.87 -13.42 -1.18
N LYS A 3 9.06 -14.45 -0.98
CA LYS A 3 8.11 -14.87 -2.01
C LYS A 3 6.78 -14.19 -1.75
N ARG A 4 6.38 -13.32 -2.66
CA ARG A 4 5.04 -12.76 -2.63
C ARG A 4 4.10 -13.77 -3.26
N THR A 5 2.97 -14.00 -2.61
CA THR A 5 1.95 -14.89 -3.16
C THR A 5 1.24 -14.15 -4.29
N ALA A 6 1.41 -14.60 -5.53
CA ALA A 6 0.84 -13.93 -6.70
C ALA A 6 -0.68 -13.71 -6.58
N LYS A 7 -1.36 -14.60 -5.87
CA LYS A 7 -2.79 -14.52 -5.63
C LYS A 7 -3.22 -13.21 -4.95
N TYR A 8 -2.34 -12.62 -4.13
CA TYR A 8 -2.66 -11.43 -3.36
C TYR A 8 -1.96 -10.17 -3.88
N VAL A 9 -1.29 -10.27 -5.00
CA VAL A 9 -0.69 -9.10 -5.65
C VAL A 9 -1.80 -8.23 -6.21
N CYS A 10 -1.75 -6.93 -5.95
CA CYS A 10 -2.76 -5.99 -6.45
C CYS A 10 -2.14 -5.02 -7.45
N ALA A 11 -3.01 -4.39 -8.25
CA ALA A 11 -2.57 -3.43 -9.24
C ALA A 11 -2.36 -2.07 -8.58
N VAL A 12 -1.14 -1.53 -8.68
CA VAL A 12 -0.82 -0.20 -8.15
C VAL A 12 -1.72 0.85 -8.78
N THR A 13 -2.00 0.74 -10.08
CA THR A 13 -2.86 1.70 -10.79
C THR A 13 -4.28 1.72 -10.21
N ALA A 14 -4.82 0.56 -9.83
CA ALA A 14 -6.14 0.49 -9.22
C ALA A 14 -6.17 1.18 -7.86
N VAL A 15 -5.13 0.96 -7.04
CA VAL A 15 -5.02 1.58 -5.72
C VAL A 15 -4.84 3.08 -5.85
N VAL A 16 -3.98 3.55 -6.75
CA VAL A 16 -3.77 4.97 -6.99
C VAL A 16 -5.07 5.64 -7.45
N GLY A 17 -5.83 4.97 -8.31
CA GLY A 17 -7.13 5.47 -8.74
C GLY A 17 -8.09 5.66 -7.57
N LEU A 18 -8.13 4.70 -6.65
CA LEU A 18 -8.96 4.80 -5.44
C LEU A 18 -8.49 5.94 -4.53
N VAL A 19 -7.19 6.12 -4.36
CA VAL A 19 -6.63 7.20 -3.54
C VAL A 19 -7.06 8.55 -4.11
N ILE A 20 -6.92 8.74 -5.40
CA ILE A 20 -7.30 10.00 -6.04
C ILE A 20 -8.80 10.23 -5.95
N ALA A 21 -9.60 9.19 -6.18
CA ALA A 21 -11.06 9.32 -6.13
C ALA A 21 -11.58 9.66 -4.73
N THR A 22 -10.94 9.13 -3.68
CA THR A 22 -11.44 9.30 -2.30
C THR A 22 -10.69 10.37 -1.52
N HIS A 23 -9.41 10.59 -1.80
CA HIS A 23 -8.55 11.49 -1.01
C HIS A 23 -7.74 12.46 -1.85
N GLY A 24 -8.08 12.62 -3.13
CA GLY A 24 -7.31 13.47 -4.03
C GLY A 24 -7.14 14.90 -3.56
N ASN A 25 -8.13 15.43 -2.82
CA ASN A 25 -8.09 16.80 -2.30
C ASN A 25 -7.26 16.93 -1.02
N GLU A 26 -6.88 15.82 -0.42
CA GLU A 26 -6.16 15.80 0.86
C GLU A 26 -4.66 15.61 0.72
N ILE A 27 -4.22 15.14 -0.44
CA ILE A 27 -2.81 14.82 -0.67
C ILE A 27 -2.24 15.76 -1.72
N ARG A 28 -0.93 16.06 -1.61
CA ARG A 28 -0.24 16.95 -2.53
C ARG A 28 0.59 16.22 -3.57
N THR A 29 0.74 14.92 -3.41
CA THR A 29 1.49 14.10 -4.35
C THR A 29 0.68 13.90 -5.62
N SER A 30 1.31 14.14 -6.77
CA SER A 30 0.64 13.95 -8.06
C SER A 30 0.36 12.48 -8.34
N GLU A 31 -0.56 12.20 -9.25
CA GLU A 31 -0.83 10.84 -9.72
C GLU A 31 0.46 10.16 -10.18
N LYS A 32 1.27 10.88 -10.95
CA LYS A 32 2.54 10.35 -11.44
C LYS A 32 3.46 9.98 -10.29
N GLY A 33 3.55 10.83 -9.27
CA GLY A 33 4.35 10.55 -8.08
C GLY A 33 3.85 9.33 -7.32
N LEU A 34 2.54 9.20 -7.17
CA LEU A 34 1.92 8.05 -6.51
C LEU A 34 2.22 6.76 -7.26
N LEU A 35 2.16 6.80 -8.60
CA LEU A 35 2.46 5.63 -9.42
C LEU A 35 3.94 5.24 -9.34
N LEU A 36 4.85 6.22 -9.33
CA LEU A 36 6.28 5.96 -9.21
C LEU A 36 6.61 5.28 -7.88
N ILE A 37 6.08 5.80 -6.78
CA ILE A 37 6.30 5.23 -5.45
C ILE A 37 5.67 3.83 -5.38
N GLY A 38 4.43 3.70 -5.85
CA GLY A 38 3.70 2.45 -5.79
C GLY A 38 4.36 1.36 -6.60
N ASN A 39 4.85 1.68 -7.80
CA ASN A 39 5.53 0.70 -8.65
C ASN A 39 6.85 0.24 -8.04
N ALA A 40 7.56 1.13 -7.34
CA ALA A 40 8.80 0.77 -6.65
C ALA A 40 8.54 -0.15 -5.46
N GLU A 41 7.45 0.08 -4.72
CA GLU A 41 7.10 -0.70 -3.53
C GLU A 41 6.32 -1.98 -3.86
N GLY A 42 5.54 -1.97 -4.94
CA GLY A 42 4.62 -3.05 -5.26
C GLY A 42 3.36 -3.00 -4.40
N CYS A 43 2.42 -3.88 -4.67
CA CYS A 43 1.13 -3.91 -3.98
C CYS A 43 0.77 -5.33 -3.55
N MET A 44 0.45 -5.52 -2.27
CA MET A 44 0.05 -6.81 -1.71
C MET A 44 -1.16 -6.64 -0.80
N GLN A 45 -2.20 -7.45 -1.02
CA GLN A 45 -3.38 -7.44 -0.15
C GLN A 45 -3.19 -8.26 1.12
N LYS A 46 -2.25 -9.21 1.10
CA LYS A 46 -1.93 -10.02 2.27
C LYS A 46 -0.61 -9.57 2.88
N PRO A 47 -0.56 -9.33 4.21
CA PRO A 47 0.69 -8.93 4.86
C PRO A 47 1.81 -9.96 4.66
N TYR A 48 3.02 -9.45 4.53
CA TYR A 48 4.22 -10.27 4.40
C TYR A 48 5.35 -9.59 5.16
N GLN A 49 6.38 -10.38 5.51
CA GLN A 49 7.56 -9.80 6.14
C GLN A 49 8.61 -9.48 5.08
N CYS A 50 9.13 -8.26 5.12
CA CYS A 50 10.23 -7.87 4.24
C CYS A 50 11.56 -8.40 4.78
N PRO A 51 12.67 -8.32 4.00
CA PRO A 51 13.97 -8.81 4.45
C PRO A 51 14.45 -8.25 5.79
N ALA A 52 13.97 -7.07 6.17
CA ALA A 52 14.31 -6.46 7.46
C ALA A 52 13.43 -6.98 8.60
N ASP A 53 12.64 -8.02 8.36
CA ASP A 53 11.74 -8.65 9.33
C ASP A 53 10.62 -7.69 9.79
N VAL A 54 10.25 -6.75 8.93
CA VAL A 54 9.17 -5.80 9.19
C VAL A 54 7.92 -6.24 8.46
N LEU A 55 6.80 -6.35 9.19
CA LEU A 55 5.51 -6.72 8.62
C LEU A 55 5.02 -5.60 7.71
N THR A 56 4.67 -5.95 6.47
CA THR A 56 4.31 -4.99 5.42
C THR A 56 3.05 -5.44 4.71
N VAL A 57 2.20 -4.51 4.32
CA VAL A 57 0.99 -4.79 3.52
C VAL A 57 0.73 -3.64 2.55
N GLY A 58 -0.05 -3.92 1.52
CA GLY A 58 -0.43 -2.90 0.55
C GLY A 58 0.77 -2.39 -0.23
N ILE A 59 0.87 -1.08 -0.34
CA ILE A 59 1.98 -0.42 -1.05
C ILE A 59 2.99 0.04 -0.01
N GLY A 60 3.80 -0.93 0.47
CA GLY A 60 4.87 -0.63 1.42
C GLY A 60 4.42 -0.15 2.80
N THR A 61 3.17 -0.39 3.18
CA THR A 61 2.66 0.04 4.50
C THR A 61 3.19 -0.88 5.60
N THR A 62 3.81 -0.31 6.61
CA THR A 62 4.35 -1.04 7.76
C THR A 62 3.62 -0.67 9.05
N ASP A 63 3.96 -1.36 10.15
CA ASP A 63 3.41 -1.04 11.48
C ASP A 63 3.67 0.40 11.91
N ALA A 64 4.65 1.07 11.31
CA ALA A 64 4.94 2.48 11.61
C ALA A 64 3.79 3.39 11.19
N VAL A 65 3.03 3.02 10.16
CA VAL A 65 1.88 3.79 9.70
C VAL A 65 0.63 3.40 10.48
N GLU A 66 0.36 2.11 10.56
CA GLU A 66 -0.78 1.57 11.27
C GLU A 66 -0.51 0.10 11.58
N ARG A 67 -0.98 -0.35 12.75
CA ARG A 67 -0.78 -1.73 13.16
C ARG A 67 -1.38 -2.70 12.14
N ILE A 68 -0.59 -3.64 11.66
CA ILE A 68 -0.98 -4.59 10.64
C ILE A 68 -1.44 -5.90 11.26
N ASN A 69 -2.62 -6.37 10.81
CA ASN A 69 -3.14 -7.67 11.20
C ASN A 69 -2.67 -8.70 10.17
N GLN A 70 -1.69 -9.53 10.55
CA GLN A 70 -1.08 -10.49 9.62
C GLN A 70 -2.03 -11.60 9.18
N ASN A 71 -3.17 -11.77 9.85
CA ASN A 71 -4.15 -12.78 9.51
C ASN A 71 -5.28 -12.25 8.63
N LYS A 72 -5.20 -10.98 8.25
CA LYS A 72 -6.24 -10.33 7.47
C LYS A 72 -5.82 -10.17 6.02
N ILE A 73 -6.79 -10.33 5.10
CA ILE A 73 -6.59 -9.99 3.70
C ILE A 73 -7.25 -8.63 3.48
N TYR A 74 -6.44 -7.64 3.13
CA TYR A 74 -6.91 -6.27 2.99
C TYR A 74 -7.59 -6.06 1.64
N THR A 75 -8.69 -5.32 1.64
CA THR A 75 -9.37 -4.96 0.38
C THR A 75 -8.57 -3.87 -0.32
N LEU A 76 -8.85 -3.66 -1.61
CA LEU A 76 -8.21 -2.59 -2.35
C LEU A 76 -8.48 -1.22 -1.72
N GLN A 77 -9.70 -1.02 -1.20
CA GLN A 77 -10.05 0.23 -0.51
C GLN A 77 -9.21 0.40 0.75
N GLU A 78 -9.03 -0.67 1.52
CA GLU A 78 -8.19 -0.63 2.73
C GLU A 78 -6.74 -0.33 2.38
N VAL A 79 -6.23 -0.93 1.31
CA VAL A 79 -4.87 -0.66 0.82
C VAL A 79 -4.74 0.81 0.43
N ALA A 80 -5.74 1.36 -0.26
CA ALA A 80 -5.75 2.76 -0.65
C ALA A 80 -5.75 3.69 0.57
N GLU A 81 -6.53 3.36 1.59
CA GLU A 81 -6.59 4.13 2.84
C GLU A 81 -5.23 4.12 3.54
N LEU A 82 -4.59 2.96 3.63
CA LEU A 82 -3.27 2.83 4.25
C LEU A 82 -2.22 3.61 3.47
N TYR A 83 -2.27 3.55 2.15
CA TYR A 83 -1.33 4.28 1.30
C TYR A 83 -1.49 5.79 1.51
N THR A 84 -2.73 6.27 1.52
CA THR A 84 -3.04 7.68 1.79
C THR A 84 -2.50 8.10 3.16
N LYS A 85 -2.73 7.28 4.18
CA LYS A 85 -2.27 7.57 5.54
C LYS A 85 -0.75 7.68 5.60
N GLY A 86 -0.05 6.78 4.93
CA GLY A 86 1.42 6.82 4.88
C GLY A 86 1.94 8.08 4.19
N ILE A 87 1.29 8.48 3.08
CA ILE A 87 1.66 9.70 2.37
C ILE A 87 1.45 10.93 3.23
N LYS A 88 0.35 10.99 3.98
CA LYS A 88 0.03 12.12 4.85
C LYS A 88 0.97 12.24 6.04
N GLN A 89 1.62 11.13 6.43
CA GLN A 89 2.61 11.13 7.51
C GLN A 89 4.01 11.50 7.05
N ALA A 90 4.23 11.44 5.75
CA ALA A 90 5.57 11.70 5.20
C ALA A 90 5.94 13.19 5.24
#